data_ec6274820f43dc97786ae7924ae6ddc8
#
_entry.id   ec6274820f43dc97786ae7924ae6ddc8
#
_cell.length_a   1.000
_cell.length_b   1.000
_cell.length_c   1.000
_cell.angle_alpha   90.00
_cell.angle_beta   90.00
_cell.angle_gamma   90.00
#
_symmetry.space_group_name_H-M   'P 1'
#
loop_
_entity.id
_entity.type
_entity.pdbx_description
1 polymer ?
#
loop_
_entity_poly.entity_id
_entity_poly.type
_entity_poly.pdbx_seq_one_letter_code
_entity_poly.pdbx_strand_id
1 'polypeptide(L)'
;MRVPSFLRQIIASYFSNRVLEYCTDGDAETYSATAVVSQGSVLGPILWNAMYNKILELRLSRTVSIVRFADDIALTIVDKKLEDIKADSDDAIRLVRRAISELDLQTADQKTEVLLVTSRKLKESITLRAGDCDITSVPCIRYLGVHIDDKLRFDQHLRVVSEKATRVAGALSGLMPNIGGPRCSRCRLYVRVVDLVLLYEAPTWREATAMSAR
;
A
#
# COMPACT_ATOMS: atom_id res chain seq x y z
N MET A 1 23.62 6.47 -13.01
CA MET A 1 23.35 7.77 -13.68
C MET A 1 23.99 8.88 -12.85
N ARG A 2 24.80 9.79 -13.43
CA ARG A 2 25.41 10.89 -12.66
C ARG A 2 24.48 12.09 -12.69
N VAL A 3 24.00 12.52 -11.52
CA VAL A 3 23.19 13.73 -11.40
C VAL A 3 24.07 14.97 -11.62
N PRO A 4 23.69 15.90 -12.53
CA PRO A 4 24.43 17.14 -12.78
C PRO A 4 24.66 17.94 -11.49
N SER A 5 25.80 18.66 -11.42
CA SER A 5 26.19 19.40 -10.22
C SER A 5 25.18 20.46 -9.80
N PHE A 6 24.59 21.17 -10.79
CA PHE A 6 23.60 22.20 -10.51
C PHE A 6 22.31 21.64 -9.87
N LEU A 7 21.85 20.45 -10.30
CA LEU A 7 20.69 19.80 -9.68
C LEU A 7 20.98 19.38 -8.23
N ARG A 8 22.21 18.90 -7.96
CA ARG A 8 22.63 18.58 -6.59
C ARG A 8 22.65 19.81 -5.71
N GLN A 9 23.07 20.97 -6.22
CA GLN A 9 23.04 22.24 -5.50
C GLN A 9 21.62 22.70 -5.20
N ILE A 10 20.69 22.58 -6.16
CA ILE A 10 19.27 22.88 -5.95
C ILE A 10 18.68 22.00 -4.85
N ILE A 11 18.95 20.70 -4.90
CA ILE A 11 18.45 19.75 -3.88
C ILE A 11 19.07 20.07 -2.50
N ALA A 12 20.36 20.37 -2.44
CA ALA A 12 21.03 20.76 -1.19
C ALA A 12 20.44 22.05 -0.62
N SER A 13 20.20 23.06 -1.47
CA SER A 13 19.51 24.29 -1.06
C SER A 13 18.08 24.05 -0.59
N TYR A 14 17.35 23.12 -1.25
CA TYR A 14 16.00 22.76 -0.85
C TYR A 14 15.96 22.15 0.57
N PHE A 15 16.99 21.43 0.98
CA PHE A 15 17.06 20.81 2.31
C PHE A 15 17.75 21.66 3.36
N SER A 16 18.36 22.81 3.00
CA SER A 16 19.03 23.67 3.96
C SER A 16 18.08 24.69 4.58
N ASN A 17 18.32 24.99 5.86
CA ASN A 17 17.65 26.08 6.60
C ASN A 17 16.10 26.04 6.54
N ARG A 18 15.52 24.85 6.61
CA ARG A 18 14.07 24.71 6.60
C ARG A 18 13.51 24.90 7.99
N VAL A 19 12.55 25.81 8.10
CA VAL A 19 11.84 26.11 9.33
C VAL A 19 10.36 25.96 9.08
N LEU A 20 9.66 25.30 10.00
CA LEU A 20 8.21 25.28 10.09
C LEU A 20 7.77 26.33 11.09
N GLU A 21 6.95 27.26 10.63
CA GLU A 21 6.30 28.24 11.49
C GLU A 21 4.83 27.82 11.67
N TYR A 22 4.38 27.73 12.90
CA TYR A 22 3.01 27.43 13.24
C TYR A 22 2.55 28.27 14.45
N CYS A 23 1.30 28.61 14.46
CA CYS A 23 0.70 29.39 15.57
C CYS A 23 -0.08 28.46 16.48
N THR A 24 0.23 28.48 17.78
CA THR A 24 -0.55 27.89 18.85
C THR A 24 -1.04 28.99 19.75
N ASP A 25 -2.34 29.08 20.00
CA ASP A 25 -3.04 29.93 21.00
C ASP A 25 -2.47 31.36 21.25
N GLY A 26 -1.86 31.98 20.22
CA GLY A 26 -1.39 33.36 20.25
C GLY A 26 0.11 33.60 20.10
N ASP A 27 0.93 32.55 20.17
CA ASP A 27 2.38 32.64 19.92
C ASP A 27 2.78 31.89 18.67
N ALA A 28 3.69 32.50 17.88
CA ALA A 28 4.32 31.85 16.72
C ALA A 28 5.49 31.00 17.20
N GLU A 29 5.36 29.69 17.01
CA GLU A 29 6.45 28.76 17.28
C GLU A 29 7.17 28.37 16.00
N THR A 30 8.47 28.12 16.11
CA THR A 30 9.31 27.70 14.99
C THR A 30 9.97 26.37 15.27
N TYR A 31 9.91 25.46 14.29
CA TYR A 31 10.56 24.16 14.34
C TYR A 31 11.54 24.00 13.17
N SER A 32 12.79 23.69 13.47
CA SER A 32 13.79 23.41 12.42
C SER A 32 13.58 22.02 11.85
N ALA A 33 13.23 21.94 10.57
CA ALA A 33 13.01 20.67 9.86
C ALA A 33 14.34 20.14 9.32
N THR A 34 14.94 19.20 10.03
CA THR A 34 16.24 18.56 9.66
C THR A 34 16.08 17.41 8.68
N ALA A 35 14.89 16.83 8.58
CA ALA A 35 14.53 15.74 7.68
C ALA A 35 13.14 16.00 7.10
N VAL A 36 12.66 15.14 6.23
CA VAL A 36 11.33 15.17 5.64
C VAL A 36 11.21 16.05 4.39
N VAL A 37 10.43 15.58 3.45
CA VAL A 37 9.99 16.33 2.27
C VAL A 37 8.56 16.80 2.50
N SER A 38 8.27 18.09 2.25
CA SER A 38 6.93 18.64 2.46
C SER A 38 5.90 17.87 1.63
N GLN A 39 4.85 17.37 2.29
CA GLN A 39 3.73 16.75 1.61
C GLN A 39 3.07 17.76 0.69
N GLY A 40 2.81 17.37 -0.56
CA GLY A 40 2.29 18.28 -1.61
C GLY A 40 3.37 19.05 -2.37
N SER A 41 4.66 18.93 -2.03
CA SER A 41 5.73 19.53 -2.84
C SER A 41 5.92 18.79 -4.17
N VAL A 42 6.26 19.51 -5.23
CA VAL A 42 6.52 18.91 -6.57
C VAL A 42 7.72 17.97 -6.54
N LEU A 43 8.75 18.28 -5.76
CA LEU A 43 9.95 17.47 -5.64
C LEU A 43 9.79 16.25 -4.72
N GLY A 44 8.82 16.27 -3.82
CA GLY A 44 8.60 15.22 -2.83
C GLY A 44 8.56 13.81 -3.40
N PRO A 45 7.66 13.51 -4.33
CA PRO A 45 7.56 12.17 -4.92
C PRO A 45 8.83 11.74 -5.66
N ILE A 46 9.52 12.68 -6.30
CA ILE A 46 10.76 12.41 -7.06
C ILE A 46 11.89 12.05 -6.09
N LEU A 47 12.09 12.84 -5.04
CA LEU A 47 13.13 12.61 -4.05
C LEU A 47 12.88 11.33 -3.25
N TRP A 48 11.63 11.09 -2.87
CA TRP A 48 11.21 9.85 -2.23
C TRP A 48 11.52 8.64 -3.11
N ASN A 49 11.12 8.67 -4.38
CA ASN A 49 11.41 7.59 -5.31
C ASN A 49 12.90 7.37 -5.53
N ALA A 50 13.69 8.45 -5.62
CA ALA A 50 15.14 8.34 -5.78
C ALA A 50 15.82 7.68 -4.56
N MET A 51 15.38 8.04 -3.35
CA MET A 51 15.86 7.45 -2.11
C MET A 51 15.48 5.97 -2.00
N TYR A 52 14.22 5.66 -2.23
CA TYR A 52 13.68 4.30 -2.12
C TYR A 52 14.15 3.35 -3.22
N ASN A 53 14.71 3.87 -4.34
CA ASN A 53 15.19 3.03 -5.44
C ASN A 53 16.25 2.00 -5.00
N LYS A 54 17.05 2.33 -3.97
CA LYS A 54 18.01 1.39 -3.38
C LYS A 54 17.38 0.07 -2.91
N ILE A 55 16.13 0.12 -2.43
CA ILE A 55 15.41 -1.07 -1.97
C ILE A 55 15.06 -1.98 -3.15
N LEU A 56 14.72 -1.41 -4.30
CA LEU A 56 14.41 -2.17 -5.51
C LEU A 56 15.65 -2.77 -6.18
N GLU A 57 16.85 -2.25 -5.87
CA GLU A 57 18.13 -2.75 -6.39
C GLU A 57 18.70 -3.90 -5.54
N LEU A 58 18.00 -4.32 -4.47
CA LEU A 58 18.42 -5.44 -3.63
C LEU A 58 18.50 -6.73 -4.45
N ARG A 59 19.61 -7.46 -4.27
CA ARG A 59 19.78 -8.78 -4.86
C ARG A 59 19.08 -9.82 -3.97
N LEU A 60 17.83 -10.10 -4.31
CA LEU A 60 17.03 -11.14 -3.67
C LEU A 60 17.18 -12.49 -4.36
N SER A 61 16.76 -13.58 -3.72
CA SER A 61 16.65 -14.91 -4.34
C SER A 61 15.75 -14.83 -5.58
N ARG A 62 15.94 -15.75 -6.53
CA ARG A 62 15.09 -15.83 -7.75
C ARG A 62 13.63 -16.16 -7.45
N THR A 63 13.37 -16.73 -6.28
CA THR A 63 12.05 -17.07 -5.76
C THR A 63 11.33 -15.87 -5.18
N VAL A 64 12.04 -14.76 -4.92
CA VAL A 64 11.55 -13.56 -4.23
C VAL A 64 11.40 -12.41 -5.23
N SER A 65 10.22 -11.83 -5.26
CA SER A 65 9.92 -10.59 -5.99
C SER A 65 9.53 -9.49 -5.00
N ILE A 66 10.02 -8.28 -5.24
CA ILE A 66 9.67 -7.10 -4.46
C ILE A 66 8.85 -6.13 -5.29
N VAL A 67 7.74 -5.69 -4.73
CA VAL A 67 6.87 -4.67 -5.30
C VAL A 67 6.73 -3.54 -4.29
N ARG A 68 6.78 -2.31 -4.78
CA ARG A 68 6.67 -1.13 -3.95
C ARG A 68 5.61 -0.18 -4.47
N PHE A 69 4.82 0.34 -3.56
CA PHE A 69 3.87 1.42 -3.83
C PHE A 69 3.94 2.45 -2.69
N ALA A 70 4.45 3.65 -2.99
CA ALA A 70 4.74 4.69 -2.01
C ALA A 70 5.63 4.16 -0.86
N ASP A 71 5.13 4.13 0.36
CA ASP A 71 5.75 3.60 1.57
C ASP A 71 5.47 2.10 1.79
N ASP A 72 4.50 1.53 1.08
CA ASP A 72 4.17 0.10 1.17
C ASP A 72 5.15 -0.75 0.36
N ILE A 73 5.66 -1.82 0.98
CA ILE A 73 6.52 -2.82 0.34
C ILE A 73 5.83 -4.18 0.43
N ALA A 74 5.65 -4.85 -0.69
CA ALA A 74 5.20 -6.23 -0.74
C ALA A 74 6.32 -7.15 -1.24
N LEU A 75 6.51 -8.26 -0.52
CA LEU A 75 7.39 -9.34 -0.92
C LEU A 75 6.53 -10.51 -1.36
N THR A 76 6.78 -11.02 -2.54
CA THR A 76 6.13 -12.24 -3.05
C THR A 76 7.17 -13.33 -3.19
N ILE A 77 6.99 -14.42 -2.47
CA ILE A 77 7.88 -15.56 -2.46
C ILE A 77 7.16 -16.77 -3.05
N VAL A 78 7.77 -17.44 -4.01
CA VAL A 78 7.17 -18.58 -4.71
C VAL A 78 8.12 -19.77 -4.66
N ASP A 79 7.75 -20.80 -3.92
CA ASP A 79 8.45 -22.07 -3.89
C ASP A 79 7.49 -23.26 -3.70
N LYS A 80 8.01 -24.48 -3.86
CA LYS A 80 7.25 -25.73 -3.70
C LYS A 80 7.19 -26.22 -2.26
N LYS A 81 8.18 -25.88 -1.45
CA LYS A 81 8.32 -26.34 -0.07
C LYS A 81 8.14 -25.17 0.90
N LEU A 82 7.41 -25.42 1.97
CA LEU A 82 7.14 -24.39 2.98
C LEU A 82 8.42 -23.97 3.73
N GLU A 83 9.36 -24.90 3.91
CA GLU A 83 10.65 -24.62 4.56
C GLU A 83 11.50 -23.64 3.73
N ASP A 84 11.54 -23.82 2.39
CA ASP A 84 12.26 -22.95 1.48
C ASP A 84 11.59 -21.57 1.41
N ILE A 85 10.24 -21.52 1.39
CA ILE A 85 9.48 -20.26 1.48
C ILE A 85 9.84 -19.51 2.77
N LYS A 86 9.92 -20.22 3.90
CA LYS A 86 10.26 -19.61 5.20
C LYS A 86 11.67 -19.05 5.19
N ALA A 87 12.65 -19.82 4.75
CA ALA A 87 14.05 -19.40 4.68
C ALA A 87 14.22 -18.17 3.76
N ASP A 88 13.69 -18.22 2.55
CA ASP A 88 13.75 -17.11 1.59
C ASP A 88 13.01 -15.85 2.11
N SER A 89 11.90 -16.04 2.84
CA SER A 89 11.16 -14.94 3.45
C SER A 89 11.97 -14.25 4.55
N ASP A 90 12.54 -15.02 5.47
CA ASP A 90 13.34 -14.50 6.59
C ASP A 90 14.58 -13.75 6.06
N ASP A 91 15.23 -14.28 5.03
CA ASP A 91 16.36 -13.62 4.37
C ASP A 91 15.95 -12.33 3.65
N ALA A 92 14.85 -12.35 2.91
CA ALA A 92 14.35 -11.18 2.20
C ALA A 92 13.92 -10.07 3.17
N ILE A 93 13.19 -10.40 4.23
CA ILE A 93 12.77 -9.45 5.27
C ILE A 93 14.02 -8.82 5.91
N ARG A 94 15.03 -9.60 6.25
CA ARG A 94 16.28 -9.12 6.83
C ARG A 94 17.01 -8.14 5.90
N LEU A 95 17.12 -8.46 4.60
CA LEU A 95 17.77 -7.60 3.62
C LEU A 95 17.02 -6.28 3.41
N VAL A 96 15.68 -6.34 3.29
CA VAL A 96 14.84 -5.14 3.13
C VAL A 96 14.93 -4.25 4.37
N ARG A 97 14.81 -4.82 5.57
CA ARG A 97 14.94 -4.07 6.82
C ARG A 97 16.29 -3.37 6.95
N ARG A 98 17.37 -4.08 6.60
CA ARG A 98 18.71 -3.48 6.58
C ARG A 98 18.79 -2.30 5.63
N ALA A 99 18.29 -2.45 4.40
CA ALA A 99 18.29 -1.38 3.40
C ALA A 99 17.44 -0.17 3.84
N ILE A 100 16.32 -0.39 4.51
CA ILE A 100 15.47 0.67 5.09
C ILE A 100 16.22 1.39 6.22
N SER A 101 16.89 0.63 7.10
CA SER A 101 17.69 1.19 8.19
C SER A 101 18.89 2.01 7.69
N GLU A 102 19.52 1.60 6.56
CA GLU A 102 20.58 2.37 5.90
C GLU A 102 20.10 3.72 5.32
N LEU A 103 18.78 3.89 5.20
CA LEU A 103 18.14 5.15 4.81
C LEU A 103 17.64 5.97 6.01
N ASP A 104 18.03 5.60 7.24
CA ASP A 104 17.52 6.18 8.50
C ASP A 104 15.99 6.10 8.64
N LEU A 105 15.39 5.08 8.02
CA LEU A 105 13.96 4.79 8.11
C LEU A 105 13.72 3.56 9.00
N GLN A 106 12.52 3.49 9.55
CA GLN A 106 12.08 2.36 10.37
C GLN A 106 10.90 1.63 9.73
N THR A 107 10.89 0.30 9.84
CA THR A 107 9.75 -0.52 9.45
C THR A 107 8.70 -0.53 10.55
N ALA A 108 7.43 -0.48 10.16
CA ALA A 108 6.31 -0.65 11.07
C ALA A 108 5.98 -2.16 11.21
N ASP A 109 6.82 -2.91 11.91
CA ASP A 109 6.73 -4.36 12.01
C ASP A 109 5.37 -4.85 12.50
N GLN A 110 4.74 -4.09 13.41
CA GLN A 110 3.40 -4.37 13.94
C GLN A 110 2.28 -4.28 12.89
N LYS A 111 2.53 -3.60 11.76
CA LYS A 111 1.58 -3.48 10.64
C LYS A 111 1.88 -4.44 9.50
N THR A 112 2.97 -5.20 9.63
CA THR A 112 3.34 -6.19 8.62
C THR A 112 2.42 -7.40 8.71
N GLU A 113 1.83 -7.78 7.60
CA GLU A 113 0.93 -8.93 7.50
C GLU A 113 1.54 -9.99 6.57
N VAL A 114 1.24 -11.24 6.84
CA VAL A 114 1.70 -12.38 6.04
C VAL A 114 0.49 -13.15 5.55
N LEU A 115 0.44 -13.40 4.24
CA LEU A 115 -0.57 -14.23 3.59
C LEU A 115 0.11 -15.44 2.95
N LEU A 116 -0.31 -16.65 3.32
CA LEU A 116 0.12 -17.88 2.66
C LEU A 116 -0.93 -18.32 1.63
N VAL A 117 -0.61 -18.14 0.35
CA VAL A 117 -1.47 -18.60 -0.75
C VAL A 117 -1.12 -20.04 -1.10
N THR A 118 -2.06 -20.97 -0.98
CA THR A 118 -1.83 -22.38 -1.27
C THR A 118 -3.07 -23.06 -1.85
N SER A 119 -2.86 -23.95 -2.82
CA SER A 119 -3.92 -24.82 -3.36
C SER A 119 -4.15 -26.08 -2.51
N ARG A 120 -3.28 -26.36 -1.53
CA ARG A 120 -3.40 -27.53 -0.66
C ARG A 120 -4.65 -27.44 0.20
N LYS A 121 -5.27 -28.58 0.47
CA LYS A 121 -6.49 -28.68 1.30
C LYS A 121 -6.21 -28.49 2.80
N LEU A 122 -5.03 -28.82 3.26
CA LEU A 122 -4.61 -28.62 4.66
C LEU A 122 -4.37 -27.12 4.90
N LYS A 123 -4.94 -26.62 5.98
CA LYS A 123 -4.66 -25.26 6.49
C LYS A 123 -3.28 -25.26 7.12
N GLU A 124 -2.29 -24.94 6.33
CA GLU A 124 -0.93 -24.68 6.82
C GLU A 124 -0.85 -23.19 7.22
N SER A 125 -0.15 -22.90 8.28
CA SER A 125 0.21 -21.53 8.68
C SER A 125 1.73 -21.41 8.69
N ILE A 126 2.22 -20.23 8.33
CA ILE A 126 3.64 -19.92 8.40
C ILE A 126 3.83 -18.78 9.40
N THR A 127 4.88 -18.88 10.22
CA THR A 127 5.29 -17.80 11.10
C THR A 127 6.66 -17.32 10.65
N LEU A 128 6.77 -16.02 10.35
CA LEU A 128 7.98 -15.34 9.91
C LEU A 128 8.41 -14.35 10.97
N ARG A 129 9.70 -14.07 11.03
CA ARG A 129 10.27 -13.12 11.98
C ARG A 129 10.60 -11.80 11.31
N ALA A 130 9.95 -10.73 11.75
CA ALA A 130 10.27 -9.36 11.33
C ALA A 130 10.78 -8.56 12.54
N GLY A 131 12.10 -8.43 12.66
CA GLY A 131 12.74 -7.82 13.82
C GLY A 131 12.49 -8.62 15.10
N ASP A 132 11.82 -7.99 16.05
CA ASP A 132 11.46 -8.61 17.34
C ASP A 132 10.04 -9.18 17.35
N CYS A 133 9.33 -9.09 16.23
CA CYS A 133 7.95 -9.56 16.08
C CYS A 133 7.90 -10.88 15.30
N ASP A 134 7.18 -11.86 15.84
CA ASP A 134 6.81 -13.07 15.12
C ASP A 134 5.43 -12.85 14.49
N ILE A 135 5.37 -12.92 13.16
CA ILE A 135 4.16 -12.64 12.38
C ILE A 135 3.66 -13.96 11.80
N THR A 136 2.48 -14.37 12.24
CA THR A 136 1.83 -15.58 11.71
C THR A 136 0.92 -15.21 10.54
N SER A 137 0.92 -16.05 9.51
CA SER A 137 0.08 -15.85 8.34
C SER A 137 -1.40 -15.83 8.70
N VAL A 138 -2.13 -14.89 8.09
CA VAL A 138 -3.57 -14.71 8.24
C VAL A 138 -4.29 -15.17 6.97
N PRO A 139 -5.58 -15.56 7.05
CA PRO A 139 -6.32 -16.06 5.90
C PRO A 139 -6.68 -14.98 4.87
N CYS A 140 -6.60 -13.71 5.25
CA CYS A 140 -6.89 -12.58 4.37
C CYS A 140 -6.14 -11.36 4.85
N ILE A 141 -5.50 -10.63 3.93
CA ILE A 141 -4.84 -9.35 4.17
C ILE A 141 -5.49 -8.24 3.35
N ARG A 142 -5.28 -6.99 3.77
CA ARG A 142 -5.68 -5.83 2.99
C ARG A 142 -4.46 -5.14 2.40
N TYR A 143 -4.28 -5.25 1.09
CA TYR A 143 -3.19 -4.60 0.37
C TYR A 143 -3.73 -3.61 -0.67
N LEU A 144 -3.29 -2.35 -0.61
CA LEU A 144 -3.71 -1.25 -1.50
C LEU A 144 -5.25 -1.14 -1.67
N GLY A 145 -5.99 -1.39 -0.58
CA GLY A 145 -7.46 -1.30 -0.61
C GLY A 145 -8.18 -2.55 -1.05
N VAL A 146 -7.47 -3.58 -1.55
CA VAL A 146 -8.03 -4.88 -1.94
C VAL A 146 -7.86 -5.89 -0.82
N HIS A 147 -8.90 -6.66 -0.51
CA HIS A 147 -8.81 -7.80 0.39
C HIS A 147 -8.42 -9.04 -0.42
N ILE A 148 -7.25 -9.59 -0.11
CA ILE A 148 -6.67 -10.76 -0.78
C ILE A 148 -6.73 -11.93 0.20
N ASP A 149 -7.42 -13.01 -0.19
CA ASP A 149 -7.55 -14.22 0.62
C ASP A 149 -6.56 -15.32 0.20
N ASP A 150 -6.35 -16.31 1.06
CA ASP A 150 -5.43 -17.44 0.89
C ASP A 150 -5.74 -18.34 -0.32
N LYS A 151 -6.92 -18.18 -0.92
CA LYS A 151 -7.37 -18.92 -2.11
C LYS A 151 -7.53 -18.05 -3.35
N LEU A 152 -7.26 -16.75 -3.25
CA LEU A 152 -7.42 -15.75 -4.31
C LEU A 152 -8.85 -15.73 -4.91
N ARG A 153 -9.87 -15.95 -4.09
CA ARG A 153 -11.28 -15.90 -4.52
C ARG A 153 -11.88 -14.52 -4.45
N PHE A 154 -11.33 -13.66 -3.59
CA PHE A 154 -11.79 -12.28 -3.36
C PHE A 154 -13.22 -12.16 -2.81
N ASP A 155 -13.76 -13.24 -2.23
CA ASP A 155 -15.14 -13.26 -1.69
C ASP A 155 -15.33 -12.18 -0.61
N GLN A 156 -14.33 -12.03 0.28
CA GLN A 156 -14.37 -11.00 1.31
C GLN A 156 -14.27 -9.59 0.74
N HIS A 157 -13.44 -9.38 -0.29
CA HIS A 157 -13.33 -8.10 -0.98
C HIS A 157 -14.67 -7.68 -1.58
N LEU A 158 -15.30 -8.57 -2.33
CA LEU A 158 -16.59 -8.32 -2.98
C LEU A 158 -17.69 -7.97 -1.98
N ARG A 159 -17.74 -8.69 -0.84
CA ARG A 159 -18.69 -8.39 0.22
C ARG A 159 -18.49 -6.99 0.80
N VAL A 160 -17.25 -6.64 1.19
CA VAL A 160 -16.92 -5.33 1.77
C VAL A 160 -17.20 -4.20 0.79
N VAL A 161 -16.86 -4.39 -0.48
CA VAL A 161 -17.09 -3.39 -1.53
C VAL A 161 -18.58 -3.22 -1.82
N SER A 162 -19.36 -4.31 -1.89
CA SER A 162 -20.81 -4.26 -2.03
C SER A 162 -21.50 -3.51 -0.89
N GLU A 163 -21.12 -3.81 0.36
CA GLU A 163 -21.63 -3.09 1.53
C GLU A 163 -21.28 -1.60 1.50
N LYS A 164 -20.05 -1.26 1.09
CA LYS A 164 -19.64 0.13 0.94
C LYS A 164 -20.42 0.83 -0.16
N ALA A 165 -20.60 0.18 -1.31
CA ALA A 165 -21.36 0.72 -2.43
C ALA A 165 -22.82 0.96 -2.06
N THR A 166 -23.45 0.03 -1.33
CA THR A 166 -24.83 0.16 -0.83
C THR A 166 -24.98 1.34 0.11
N ARG A 167 -24.02 1.54 1.05
CA ARG A 167 -24.03 2.71 1.95
C ARG A 167 -23.90 4.03 1.18
N VAL A 168 -22.99 4.06 0.20
CA VAL A 168 -22.78 5.25 -0.64
C VAL A 168 -24.04 5.53 -1.49
N ALA A 169 -24.63 4.52 -2.10
CA ALA A 169 -25.87 4.67 -2.87
C ALA A 169 -27.02 5.19 -1.99
N GLY A 170 -27.17 4.66 -0.77
CA GLY A 170 -28.14 5.14 0.20
C GLY A 170 -27.93 6.61 0.60
N ALA A 171 -26.69 6.99 0.88
CA ALA A 171 -26.37 8.39 1.18
C ALA A 171 -26.66 9.33 0.01
N LEU A 172 -26.28 8.92 -1.22
CA LEU A 172 -26.55 9.70 -2.44
C LEU A 172 -28.05 9.82 -2.74
N SER A 173 -28.84 8.76 -2.48
CA SER A 173 -30.29 8.79 -2.67
C SER A 173 -30.97 9.80 -1.71
N GLY A 174 -30.47 9.94 -0.49
CA GLY A 174 -30.93 10.95 0.46
C GLY A 174 -30.68 12.40 0.02
N LEU A 175 -29.75 12.63 -0.90
CA LEU A 175 -29.50 13.95 -1.50
C LEU A 175 -30.39 14.26 -2.71
N MET A 176 -31.22 13.30 -3.15
CA MET A 176 -32.14 13.50 -4.25
C MET A 176 -33.39 14.27 -3.81
N PRO A 177 -33.84 15.27 -4.58
CA PRO A 177 -35.10 15.93 -4.26
C PRO A 177 -36.26 14.95 -4.42
N ASN A 178 -37.16 14.96 -3.42
CA ASN A 178 -38.35 14.10 -3.39
C ASN A 178 -39.42 14.47 -4.44
N ILE A 179 -39.32 15.68 -5.02
CA ILE A 179 -40.28 16.21 -5.98
C ILE A 179 -39.53 16.65 -7.24
N GLY A 180 -39.99 16.25 -8.41
CA GLY A 180 -39.47 16.65 -9.74
C GLY A 180 -38.29 15.80 -10.24
N GLY A 181 -37.79 14.88 -9.46
CA GLY A 181 -36.66 14.00 -9.82
C GLY A 181 -35.31 14.71 -9.99
N PRO A 182 -34.18 14.00 -9.90
CA PRO A 182 -32.88 14.59 -10.14
C PRO A 182 -32.62 14.77 -11.66
N ARG A 183 -31.87 15.81 -12.04
CA ARG A 183 -31.41 15.98 -13.42
C ARG A 183 -30.57 14.77 -13.85
N CYS A 184 -30.71 14.31 -15.10
CA CYS A 184 -29.96 13.16 -15.65
C CYS A 184 -28.45 13.25 -15.41
N SER A 185 -27.87 14.43 -15.38
CA SER A 185 -26.44 14.63 -15.07
C SER A 185 -26.09 14.21 -13.65
N ARG A 186 -26.95 14.48 -12.68
CA ARG A 186 -26.75 14.06 -11.27
C ARG A 186 -26.90 12.56 -11.12
N CYS A 187 -27.92 11.95 -11.77
CA CYS A 187 -28.07 10.50 -11.78
C CYS A 187 -26.83 9.80 -12.34
N ARG A 188 -26.29 10.30 -13.46
CA ARG A 188 -25.06 9.77 -14.05
C ARG A 188 -23.85 9.92 -13.12
N LEU A 189 -23.74 11.04 -12.40
CA LEU A 189 -22.67 11.24 -11.43
C LEU A 189 -22.78 10.23 -10.28
N TYR A 190 -23.98 10.01 -9.74
CA TYR A 190 -24.19 9.08 -8.63
C TYR A 190 -23.89 7.63 -9.03
N VAL A 191 -24.35 7.22 -10.21
CA VAL A 191 -24.01 5.89 -10.76
C VAL A 191 -22.50 5.74 -10.90
N ARG A 192 -21.79 6.73 -11.46
CA ARG A 192 -20.34 6.68 -11.58
C ARG A 192 -19.61 6.58 -10.23
N VAL A 193 -20.09 7.27 -9.20
CA VAL A 193 -19.51 7.18 -7.86
C VAL A 193 -19.66 5.76 -7.30
N VAL A 194 -20.83 5.14 -7.47
CA VAL A 194 -21.06 3.76 -7.05
C VAL A 194 -20.22 2.79 -7.88
N ASP A 195 -20.14 2.97 -9.19
CA ASP A 195 -19.31 2.16 -10.09
C ASP A 195 -17.83 2.24 -9.72
N LEU A 196 -17.31 3.44 -9.40
CA LEU A 196 -15.92 3.60 -8.94
C LEU A 196 -15.63 2.83 -7.66
N VAL A 197 -16.60 2.74 -6.75
CA VAL A 197 -16.47 1.93 -5.53
C VAL A 197 -16.49 0.45 -5.86
N LEU A 198 -17.43 -0.01 -6.70
CA LEU A 198 -17.60 -1.41 -7.07
C LEU A 198 -16.46 -1.94 -7.92
N LEU A 199 -15.97 -1.13 -8.86
CA LEU A 199 -14.99 -1.55 -9.86
C LEU A 199 -13.55 -1.18 -9.49
N TYR A 200 -13.34 -0.73 -8.23
CA TYR A 200 -11.99 -0.44 -7.77
C TYR A 200 -11.09 -1.68 -7.92
N GLU A 201 -9.96 -1.52 -8.61
CA GLU A 201 -9.00 -2.60 -8.92
C GLU A 201 -9.65 -3.87 -9.56
N ALA A 202 -10.71 -3.68 -10.34
CA ALA A 202 -11.41 -4.78 -11.03
C ALA A 202 -10.50 -5.70 -11.87
N PRO A 203 -9.43 -5.24 -12.53
CA PRO A 203 -8.51 -6.13 -13.22
C PRO A 203 -7.91 -7.22 -12.32
N THR A 204 -7.73 -6.94 -11.03
CA THR A 204 -7.11 -7.88 -10.08
C THR A 204 -8.01 -9.05 -9.71
N TRP A 205 -9.32 -8.81 -9.56
CA TRP A 205 -10.26 -9.81 -9.03
C TRP A 205 -11.31 -10.30 -10.04
N ARG A 206 -11.46 -9.66 -11.21
CA ARG A 206 -12.48 -10.01 -12.21
C ARG A 206 -12.40 -11.45 -12.69
N GLU A 207 -11.18 -11.94 -12.94
CA GLU A 207 -11.02 -13.32 -13.46
C GLU A 207 -11.34 -14.36 -12.40
N ALA A 208 -11.02 -14.12 -11.14
CA ALA A 208 -11.34 -15.02 -10.05
C ALA A 208 -12.85 -15.19 -9.85
N THR A 209 -13.62 -14.10 -9.98
CA THR A 209 -15.08 -14.15 -9.87
C THR A 209 -15.74 -14.89 -11.03
N ALA A 210 -15.19 -14.78 -12.24
CA ALA A 210 -15.66 -15.53 -13.41
C ALA A 210 -15.43 -17.05 -13.28
N MET A 211 -14.41 -17.48 -12.54
CA MET A 211 -14.14 -18.90 -12.26
C MET A 211 -15.04 -19.44 -11.14
N SER A 212 -15.42 -18.63 -10.16
CA SER A 212 -16.31 -19.04 -9.06
C SER A 212 -17.78 -19.17 -9.48
N ALA A 213 -18.17 -18.58 -10.61
CA ALA A 213 -19.54 -18.63 -11.15
C ALA A 213 -19.82 -19.83 -12.06
N ARG A 214 -18.85 -20.73 -12.26
CA ARG A 214 -18.97 -22.02 -12.97
C ARG A 214 -18.98 -23.16 -11.98
#